data_a427b252504959f331cf9b6e23188db4
#
_entry.id   a427b252504959f331cf9b6e23188db4
#
_cell.length_a   1.000
_cell.length_b   1.000
_cell.length_c   1.000
_cell.angle_alpha   90.00
_cell.angle_beta   90.00
_cell.angle_gamma   90.00
#
_symmetry.space_group_name_H-M   'P 1'
#
loop_
_entity.id
_entity.type
_entity.pdbx_description
1 polymer ?
#
loop_
_entity_poly.entity_id
_entity_poly.type
_entity_poly.pdbx_seq_one_letter_code
_entity_poly.pdbx_strand_id
1 'polypeptide(L)'
;MDLSFRLSKDAEYIALMNKDVQELHYKLYPEYFKPFSYDEILNFLKKQLQEENWFCYIVSCDGKDAGYALFYIRDYQENPFRKAYRGIHIDQIGIAPEYRRKGIGKAFIKEIEKIAVKEKASQIELTHWELNEDAKCFYESLGFDTYIRFVVKKI
;
A
#
# COMPACT_ATOMS: atom_id res chain seq x y z
N MET A 1 -4.87 -8.50 21.89
CA MET A 1 -4.74 -8.33 20.44
C MET A 1 -3.35 -8.77 20.04
N ASP A 2 -3.26 -9.98 19.56
CA ASP A 2 -2.03 -10.59 19.07
C ASP A 2 -1.94 -10.37 17.55
N LEU A 3 -0.87 -9.69 17.09
CA LEU A 3 -0.67 -9.36 15.67
C LEU A 3 0.50 -10.18 15.13
N SER A 4 0.27 -10.83 14.00
CA SER A 4 1.33 -11.49 13.23
C SER A 4 1.33 -11.00 11.78
N PHE A 5 2.53 -10.94 11.19
CA PHE A 5 2.74 -10.48 9.82
C PHE A 5 3.41 -11.59 9.02
N ARG A 6 2.88 -11.87 7.84
CA ARG A 6 3.45 -12.90 6.96
C ARG A 6 3.54 -12.43 5.53
N LEU A 7 4.63 -12.79 4.87
CA LEU A 7 4.76 -12.64 3.42
C LEU A 7 3.77 -13.58 2.73
N SER A 8 3.10 -13.10 1.70
CA SER A 8 2.12 -13.87 0.93
C SER A 8 2.26 -13.61 -0.57
N LYS A 9 2.08 -14.65 -1.35
CA LYS A 9 1.91 -14.60 -2.82
C LYS A 9 0.55 -15.12 -3.27
N ASP A 10 -0.39 -15.25 -2.34
CA ASP A 10 -1.77 -15.68 -2.60
C ASP A 10 -2.57 -14.54 -3.24
N ALA A 11 -2.45 -14.47 -4.57
CA ALA A 11 -3.12 -13.43 -5.37
C ALA A 11 -4.65 -13.51 -5.26
N GLU A 12 -5.22 -14.70 -5.07
CA GLU A 12 -6.66 -14.90 -4.97
C GLU A 12 -7.20 -14.26 -3.69
N TYR A 13 -6.55 -14.53 -2.57
CA TYR A 13 -6.91 -13.95 -1.29
C TYR A 13 -6.71 -12.41 -1.27
N ILE A 14 -5.58 -11.93 -1.81
CA ILE A 14 -5.29 -10.49 -1.88
C ILE A 14 -6.32 -9.78 -2.76
N ALA A 15 -6.71 -10.37 -3.90
CA ALA A 15 -7.74 -9.80 -4.77
C ALA A 15 -9.10 -9.65 -4.07
N LEU A 16 -9.48 -10.61 -3.24
CA LEU A 16 -10.69 -10.51 -2.42
C LEU A 16 -10.59 -9.39 -1.39
N MET A 17 -9.46 -9.28 -0.69
CA MET A 17 -9.23 -8.24 0.31
C MET A 17 -9.14 -6.82 -0.28
N ASN A 18 -8.78 -6.70 -1.56
CA ASN A 18 -8.68 -5.41 -2.24
C ASN A 18 -10.05 -4.74 -2.48
N LYS A 19 -11.14 -5.47 -2.40
CA LYS A 19 -12.48 -4.97 -2.77
C LYS A 19 -12.80 -3.61 -2.15
N ASP A 20 -12.68 -3.48 -0.84
CA ASP A 20 -13.02 -2.23 -0.14
C ASP A 20 -12.12 -1.05 -0.56
N VAL A 21 -10.84 -1.31 -0.82
CA VAL A 21 -9.87 -0.30 -1.29
C VAL A 21 -10.26 0.17 -2.68
N GLN A 22 -10.56 -0.76 -3.58
CA GLN A 22 -10.93 -0.43 -4.97
C GLN A 22 -12.28 0.31 -5.04
N GLU A 23 -13.28 -0.14 -4.29
CA GLU A 23 -14.59 0.49 -4.24
C GLU A 23 -14.52 1.92 -3.67
N LEU A 24 -13.68 2.16 -2.65
CA LEU A 24 -13.43 3.50 -2.11
C LEU A 24 -12.83 4.42 -3.18
N HIS A 25 -11.78 3.97 -3.87
CA HIS A 25 -11.15 4.77 -4.92
C HIS A 25 -12.11 5.06 -6.08
N TYR A 26 -12.87 4.06 -6.53
CA TYR A 26 -13.89 4.25 -7.57
C TYR A 26 -14.97 5.25 -7.14
N LYS A 27 -15.42 5.19 -5.88
CA LYS A 27 -16.39 6.15 -5.34
C LYS A 27 -15.86 7.58 -5.33
N LEU A 28 -14.58 7.77 -4.95
CA LEU A 28 -13.98 9.11 -4.86
C LEU A 28 -13.58 9.70 -6.22
N TYR A 29 -13.12 8.84 -7.14
CA TYR A 29 -12.58 9.23 -8.43
C TYR A 29 -13.03 8.28 -9.56
N PRO A 30 -14.34 8.26 -9.89
CA PRO A 30 -14.88 7.31 -10.88
C PRO A 30 -14.34 7.53 -12.30
N GLU A 31 -13.77 8.68 -12.60
CA GLU A 31 -13.14 8.99 -13.88
C GLU A 31 -11.73 8.38 -14.05
N TYR A 32 -11.09 7.99 -12.94
CA TYR A 32 -9.75 7.41 -12.94
C TYR A 32 -9.71 5.95 -12.52
N PHE A 33 -10.66 5.52 -11.69
CA PHE A 33 -10.74 4.16 -11.19
C PHE A 33 -11.87 3.39 -11.82
N LYS A 34 -11.65 2.09 -12.04
CA LYS A 34 -12.68 1.15 -12.46
C LYS A 34 -13.46 0.65 -11.23
N PRO A 35 -14.73 0.23 -11.40
CA PRO A 35 -15.41 -0.55 -10.38
C PRO A 35 -14.61 -1.82 -10.06
N PHE A 36 -14.82 -2.39 -8.87
CA PHE A 36 -14.16 -3.63 -8.49
C PHE A 36 -14.48 -4.76 -9.48
N SER A 37 -13.43 -5.42 -9.96
CA SER A 37 -13.51 -6.64 -10.77
C SER A 37 -12.49 -7.64 -10.24
N TYR A 38 -12.99 -8.70 -9.62
CA TYR A 38 -12.13 -9.74 -9.03
C TYR A 38 -11.17 -10.33 -10.07
N ASP A 39 -11.68 -10.72 -11.24
CA ASP A 39 -10.87 -11.37 -12.27
C ASP A 39 -9.76 -10.48 -12.84
N GLU A 40 -10.06 -9.20 -13.08
CA GLU A 40 -9.05 -8.24 -13.57
C GLU A 40 -7.96 -8.02 -12.53
N ILE A 41 -8.34 -7.83 -11.26
CA ILE A 41 -7.40 -7.62 -10.15
C ILE A 41 -6.57 -8.88 -9.90
N LEU A 42 -7.20 -10.06 -9.90
CA LEU A 42 -6.50 -11.33 -9.75
C LEU A 42 -5.44 -11.52 -10.84
N ASN A 43 -5.79 -11.29 -12.10
CA ASN A 43 -4.87 -11.43 -13.21
C ASN A 43 -3.71 -10.45 -13.14
N PHE A 44 -3.96 -9.22 -12.68
CA PHE A 44 -2.92 -8.24 -12.42
C PHE A 44 -1.98 -8.69 -11.30
N LEU A 45 -2.53 -9.10 -10.14
CA LEU A 45 -1.75 -9.52 -8.97
C LEU A 45 -0.91 -10.77 -9.24
N LYS A 46 -1.44 -11.75 -10.00
CA LYS A 46 -0.69 -12.95 -10.41
C LYS A 46 0.60 -12.61 -11.16
N LYS A 47 0.58 -11.57 -11.98
CA LYS A 47 1.77 -11.09 -12.69
C LYS A 47 2.67 -10.28 -11.76
N GLN A 48 2.08 -9.34 -11.03
CA GLN A 48 2.82 -8.39 -10.19
C GLN A 48 3.60 -9.08 -9.07
N LEU A 49 3.02 -10.08 -8.44
CA LEU A 49 3.65 -10.82 -7.33
C LEU A 49 4.76 -11.80 -7.78
N GLN A 50 4.98 -11.95 -9.09
CA GLN A 50 6.12 -12.68 -9.63
C GLN A 50 7.38 -11.81 -9.74
N GLU A 51 7.22 -10.48 -9.76
CA GLU A 51 8.34 -9.55 -9.78
C GLU A 51 9.11 -9.62 -8.45
N GLU A 52 10.45 -9.72 -8.51
CA GLU A 52 11.31 -9.92 -7.33
C GLU A 52 11.28 -8.75 -6.34
N ASN A 53 11.00 -7.54 -6.84
CA ASN A 53 10.94 -6.33 -6.01
C ASN A 53 9.56 -6.04 -5.41
N TRP A 54 8.54 -6.87 -5.69
CA TRP A 54 7.20 -6.73 -5.15
C TRP A 54 6.92 -7.66 -4.00
N PHE A 55 6.30 -7.13 -2.96
CA PHE A 55 5.98 -7.83 -1.72
C PHE A 55 4.53 -7.58 -1.33
N CYS A 56 3.87 -8.62 -0.89
CA CYS A 56 2.62 -8.50 -0.18
C CYS A 56 2.74 -9.13 1.20
N TYR A 57 2.41 -8.39 2.22
CA TYR A 57 2.29 -8.89 3.58
C TYR A 57 0.82 -8.90 4.00
N ILE A 58 0.46 -9.92 4.76
CA ILE A 58 -0.85 -10.04 5.40
C ILE A 58 -0.63 -9.88 6.90
N VAL A 59 -1.47 -9.07 7.53
CA VAL A 59 -1.55 -8.98 8.99
C VAL A 59 -2.71 -9.81 9.49
N SER A 60 -2.45 -10.66 10.47
CA SER A 60 -3.49 -11.40 11.21
C SER A 60 -3.61 -10.83 12.62
N CYS A 61 -4.83 -10.77 13.12
CA CYS A 61 -5.22 -10.35 14.47
C CYS A 61 -5.90 -11.50 15.17
N ASP A 62 -5.32 -11.98 16.28
CA ASP A 62 -5.82 -13.13 17.05
C ASP A 62 -6.08 -14.35 16.13
N GLY A 63 -5.16 -14.61 15.19
CA GLY A 63 -5.19 -15.73 14.27
C GLY A 63 -6.11 -15.58 13.05
N LYS A 64 -6.78 -14.43 12.88
CA LYS A 64 -7.62 -14.14 11.71
C LYS A 64 -7.02 -13.02 10.88
N ASP A 65 -7.05 -13.18 9.57
CA ASP A 65 -6.52 -12.16 8.66
C ASP A 65 -7.34 -10.88 8.74
N ALA A 66 -6.64 -9.77 8.94
CA ALA A 66 -7.22 -8.47 9.24
C ALA A 66 -6.87 -7.39 8.21
N GLY A 67 -5.89 -7.64 7.34
CA GLY A 67 -5.48 -6.67 6.35
C GLY A 67 -4.29 -7.13 5.52
N TYR A 68 -3.94 -6.34 4.51
CA TYR A 68 -2.77 -6.56 3.67
C TYR A 68 -2.06 -5.25 3.35
N ALA A 69 -0.79 -5.34 2.97
CA ALA A 69 -0.04 -4.26 2.35
C ALA A 69 0.71 -4.80 1.13
N LEU A 70 0.54 -4.13 0.00
CA LEU A 70 1.25 -4.36 -1.24
C LEU A 70 2.24 -3.23 -1.43
N PHE A 71 3.52 -3.53 -1.59
CA PHE A 71 4.57 -2.55 -1.74
C PHE A 71 5.73 -3.11 -2.56
N TYR A 72 6.57 -2.24 -3.07
CA TYR A 72 7.75 -2.63 -3.84
C TYR A 72 8.99 -1.82 -3.46
N ILE A 73 10.16 -2.41 -3.68
CA ILE A 73 11.44 -1.73 -3.56
C ILE A 73 11.69 -0.98 -4.85
N ARG A 74 12.04 0.30 -4.72
CA ARG A 74 12.37 1.17 -5.84
C ARG A 74 13.77 1.74 -5.68
N ASP A 75 14.62 1.42 -6.65
CA ASP A 75 15.96 1.97 -6.77
C ASP A 75 15.95 3.15 -7.76
N TYR A 76 16.09 4.35 -7.23
CA TYR A 76 16.22 5.55 -8.03
C TYR A 76 17.68 5.75 -8.42
N GLN A 77 17.94 5.73 -9.72
CA GLN A 77 19.27 5.88 -10.24
C GLN A 77 19.72 7.35 -10.19
N GLU A 78 21.02 7.57 -9.92
CA GLU A 78 21.60 8.90 -10.01
C GLU A 78 21.54 9.41 -11.45
N ASN A 79 21.29 10.71 -11.57
CA ASN A 79 21.35 11.43 -12.82
C ASN A 79 21.82 12.88 -12.55
N PRO A 80 22.07 13.72 -13.56
CA PRO A 80 22.57 15.09 -13.34
C PRO A 80 21.71 15.98 -12.44
N PHE A 81 20.44 15.61 -12.20
CA PHE A 81 19.48 16.41 -11.44
C PHE A 81 19.15 15.82 -10.06
N ARG A 82 19.37 14.51 -9.87
CA ARG A 82 18.93 13.80 -8.66
C ARG A 82 19.97 12.79 -8.19
N LYS A 83 20.11 12.69 -6.87
CA LYS A 83 20.90 11.66 -6.21
C LYS A 83 20.21 10.30 -6.30
N ALA A 84 21.00 9.23 -6.33
CA ALA A 84 20.49 7.88 -6.16
C ALA A 84 19.93 7.66 -4.74
N TYR A 85 18.86 6.92 -4.62
CA TYR A 85 18.36 6.41 -3.35
C TYR A 85 17.50 5.16 -3.55
N ARG A 86 17.38 4.37 -2.49
CA ARG A 86 16.46 3.22 -2.43
C ARG A 86 15.31 3.56 -1.50
N GLY A 87 14.08 3.32 -1.95
CA GLY A 87 12.87 3.51 -1.16
C GLY A 87 11.97 2.27 -1.18
N ILE A 88 11.11 2.13 -0.18
CA ILE A 88 9.94 1.26 -0.24
C ILE A 88 8.74 2.10 -0.66
N HIS A 89 8.12 1.74 -1.77
CA HIS A 89 6.88 2.38 -2.22
C HIS A 89 5.68 1.53 -1.84
N ILE A 90 4.83 2.05 -0.95
CA ILE A 90 3.55 1.41 -0.62
C ILE A 90 2.56 1.72 -1.73
N ASP A 91 2.14 0.67 -2.44
CA ASP A 91 1.14 0.76 -3.50
C ASP A 91 -0.28 0.71 -2.93
N GLN A 92 -0.49 -0.24 -1.99
CA GLN A 92 -1.79 -0.42 -1.35
C GLN A 92 -1.63 -0.85 0.10
N ILE A 93 -2.53 -0.40 0.94
CA ILE A 93 -2.73 -0.91 2.29
C ILE A 93 -4.23 -0.96 2.57
N GLY A 94 -4.72 -2.11 2.99
CA GLY A 94 -6.11 -2.32 3.32
C GLY A 94 -6.27 -3.04 4.65
N ILE A 95 -7.13 -2.49 5.51
CA ILE A 95 -7.55 -3.14 6.76
C ILE A 95 -9.04 -3.42 6.65
N ALA A 96 -9.43 -4.66 6.90
CA ALA A 96 -10.82 -5.09 6.86
C ALA A 96 -11.68 -4.24 7.83
N PRO A 97 -12.92 -3.87 7.46
CA PRO A 97 -13.74 -2.90 8.21
C PRO A 97 -13.83 -3.17 9.70
N GLU A 98 -14.04 -4.44 10.08
CA GLU A 98 -14.19 -4.88 11.48
C GLU A 98 -12.91 -4.76 12.32
N TYR A 99 -11.75 -4.56 11.64
CA TYR A 99 -10.45 -4.40 12.28
C TYR A 99 -9.92 -2.96 12.23
N ARG A 100 -10.64 -2.03 11.61
CA ARG A 100 -10.24 -0.62 11.53
C ARG A 100 -10.27 0.07 12.89
N ARG A 101 -9.52 1.16 13.03
CA ARG A 101 -9.44 2.02 14.24
C ARG A 101 -8.91 1.30 15.50
N LYS A 102 -8.30 0.11 15.33
CA LYS A 102 -7.70 -0.69 16.42
C LYS A 102 -6.16 -0.61 16.44
N GLY A 103 -5.56 0.33 15.71
CA GLY A 103 -4.11 0.51 15.65
C GLY A 103 -3.36 -0.45 14.70
N ILE A 104 -4.08 -1.36 14.00
CA ILE A 104 -3.47 -2.38 13.14
C ILE A 104 -2.72 -1.72 11.96
N GLY A 105 -3.26 -0.70 11.33
CA GLY A 105 -2.58 0.03 10.27
C GLY A 105 -1.26 0.65 10.74
N LYS A 106 -1.24 1.24 11.94
CA LYS A 106 -0.01 1.77 12.55
C LYS A 106 1.02 0.67 12.80
N ALA A 107 0.57 -0.49 13.32
CA ALA A 107 1.46 -1.64 13.52
C ALA A 107 2.01 -2.16 12.20
N PHE A 108 1.20 -2.13 11.13
CA PHE A 108 1.63 -2.52 9.79
C PHE A 108 2.72 -1.61 9.23
N ILE A 109 2.57 -0.28 9.34
CA ILE A 109 3.61 0.67 8.93
C ILE A 109 4.92 0.40 9.70
N LYS A 110 4.85 0.14 11.01
CA LYS A 110 6.04 -0.24 11.80
C LYS A 110 6.71 -1.52 11.31
N GLU A 111 5.94 -2.49 10.82
CA GLU A 111 6.52 -3.70 10.24
C GLU A 111 7.22 -3.40 8.90
N ILE A 112 6.63 -2.53 8.06
CA ILE A 112 7.26 -2.07 6.82
C ILE A 112 8.54 -1.26 7.12
N GLU A 113 8.58 -0.47 8.20
CA GLU A 113 9.80 0.22 8.65
C GLU A 113 10.95 -0.76 8.95
N LYS A 114 10.66 -1.89 9.62
CA LYS A 114 11.68 -2.94 9.87
C LYS A 114 12.17 -3.56 8.56
N ILE A 115 11.25 -3.78 7.61
CA ILE A 115 11.61 -4.30 6.29
C ILE A 115 12.49 -3.27 5.55
N ALA A 116 12.14 -1.97 5.61
CA ALA A 116 12.93 -0.91 5.01
C ALA A 116 14.37 -0.89 5.53
N VAL A 117 14.56 -1.02 6.84
CA VAL A 117 15.89 -1.12 7.45
C VAL A 117 16.65 -2.34 6.92
N LYS A 118 16.00 -3.51 6.87
CA LYS A 118 16.61 -4.75 6.36
C LYS A 118 17.03 -4.61 4.91
N GLU A 119 16.20 -3.98 4.09
CA GLU A 119 16.42 -3.76 2.65
C GLU A 119 17.33 -2.55 2.37
N LYS A 120 17.83 -1.88 3.40
CA LYS A 120 18.67 -0.66 3.29
C LYS A 120 17.99 0.46 2.52
N ALA A 121 16.67 0.54 2.62
CA ALA A 121 15.90 1.65 2.08
C ALA A 121 16.06 2.88 2.98
N SER A 122 16.24 4.04 2.38
CA SER A 122 16.41 5.30 3.11
C SER A 122 15.08 5.96 3.48
N GLN A 123 13.99 5.52 2.86
CA GLN A 123 12.65 6.08 3.09
C GLN A 123 11.54 5.10 2.71
N ILE A 124 10.36 5.33 3.28
CA ILE A 124 9.10 4.75 2.84
C ILE A 124 8.32 5.87 2.16
N GLU A 125 7.77 5.59 1.00
CA GLU A 125 7.04 6.55 0.19
C GLU A 125 5.72 5.96 -0.29
N LEU A 126 4.75 6.82 -0.57
CA LEU A 126 3.45 6.44 -1.12
C LEU A 126 2.81 7.62 -1.85
N THR A 127 1.75 7.35 -2.57
CA THR A 127 0.83 8.38 -3.05
C THR A 127 -0.56 8.11 -2.50
N HIS A 128 -1.27 9.17 -2.13
CA HIS A 128 -2.70 9.08 -1.81
C HIS A 128 -3.48 10.11 -2.63
N TRP A 129 -4.72 9.78 -2.93
CA TRP A 129 -5.61 10.69 -3.63
C TRP A 129 -6.16 11.75 -2.68
N GLU A 130 -6.20 13.00 -3.11
CA GLU A 130 -6.52 14.17 -2.26
C GLU A 130 -7.86 14.05 -1.54
N LEU A 131 -8.90 13.48 -2.19
CA LEU A 131 -10.21 13.29 -1.57
C LEU A 131 -10.25 12.13 -0.55
N ASN A 132 -9.18 11.35 -0.44
CA ASN A 132 -9.08 10.31 0.59
C ASN A 132 -8.53 10.90 1.90
N GLU A 133 -9.36 11.70 2.56
CA GLU A 133 -9.01 12.40 3.81
C GLU A 133 -8.58 11.44 4.93
N ASP A 134 -9.21 10.25 5.00
CA ASP A 134 -8.83 9.23 6.00
C ASP A 134 -7.40 8.75 5.80
N ALA A 135 -6.99 8.50 4.56
CA ALA A 135 -5.61 8.12 4.25
C ALA A 135 -4.64 9.26 4.56
N LYS A 136 -4.96 10.48 4.17
CA LYS A 136 -4.15 11.67 4.45
C LYS A 136 -3.90 11.82 5.95
N CYS A 137 -4.96 11.90 6.75
CA CYS A 137 -4.86 12.03 8.20
C CYS A 137 -4.09 10.85 8.83
N PHE A 138 -4.29 9.65 8.32
CA PHE A 138 -3.59 8.47 8.80
C PHE A 138 -2.08 8.59 8.60
N TYR A 139 -1.62 8.90 7.38
CA TYR A 139 -0.19 9.01 7.08
C TYR A 139 0.47 10.20 7.77
N GLU A 140 -0.18 11.37 7.81
CA GLU A 140 0.30 12.53 8.56
C GLU A 140 0.49 12.22 10.05
N SER A 141 -0.44 11.46 10.66
CA SER A 141 -0.33 11.04 12.07
C SER A 141 0.86 10.11 12.35
N LEU A 142 1.43 9.50 11.31
CA LEU A 142 2.59 8.62 11.38
C LEU A 142 3.91 9.30 10.95
N GLY A 143 3.87 10.63 10.71
CA GLY A 143 5.05 11.41 10.37
C GLY A 143 5.43 11.38 8.89
N PHE A 144 4.50 11.02 8.01
CA PHE A 144 4.72 11.19 6.57
C PHE A 144 4.53 12.65 6.17
N ASP A 145 5.53 13.22 5.48
CA ASP A 145 5.50 14.57 4.94
C ASP A 145 5.24 14.56 3.43
N THR A 146 4.52 15.57 2.94
CA THR A 146 4.25 15.71 1.51
C THR A 146 5.41 16.41 0.82
N TYR A 147 6.08 15.73 -0.12
CA TYR A 147 7.19 16.30 -0.90
C TYR A 147 6.78 16.72 -2.32
N ILE A 148 5.79 16.04 -2.90
CA ILE A 148 5.38 16.24 -4.29
C ILE A 148 3.87 16.36 -4.34
N ARG A 149 3.37 17.32 -5.13
CA ARG A 149 1.96 17.41 -5.49
C ARG A 149 1.80 17.17 -6.97
N PHE A 150 0.98 16.21 -7.34
CA PHE A 150 0.56 15.97 -8.72
C PHE A 150 -0.64 16.88 -9.03
N VAL A 151 -0.50 17.75 -10.02
CA VAL A 151 -1.55 18.71 -10.38
C VAL A 151 -2.00 18.48 -11.82
N VAL A 152 -3.30 18.58 -12.06
CA VAL A 152 -3.94 18.30 -13.35
C VAL A 152 -4.76 19.48 -13.80
N LYS A 153 -4.66 19.81 -15.09
CA LYS A 153 -5.58 20.70 -15.80
C LYS A 153 -6.28 19.88 -16.89
N LYS A 154 -7.58 19.73 -16.77
CA LYS A 154 -8.39 19.11 -17.86
C LYS A 154 -8.51 20.08 -19.04
N ILE A 155 -8.50 19.53 -20.26
CA ILE A 155 -8.60 20.26 -21.52
C ILE A 155 -9.90 19.88 -22.20
#